data_ef17ccd159ed21bdf0a6c3db501ba9d9
#
_entry.id   ef17ccd159ed21bdf0a6c3db501ba9d9
#
_cell.length_a   1.000
_cell.length_b   1.000
_cell.length_c   1.000
_cell.angle_alpha   90.00
_cell.angle_beta   90.00
_cell.angle_gamma   90.00
#
_symmetry.space_group_name_H-M   'P 1'
#
loop_
_entity.id
_entity.type
_entity.pdbx_description
1 polymer ?
#
loop_
_entity_poly.entity_id
_entity_poly.type
_entity_poly.pdbx_seq_one_letter_code
_entity_poly.pdbx_strand_id
1 'polypeptide(L)'
;MILLAAAPPLNLYASADPWAQIRERYKQTPAVDKAIAKNTFDDPWQALRSVFLPFSLEEERQAVVSRPHAKRFSKKFDAALKPYGYIIQRASDLFDIPPAIISAVIMAESAGNPNAAAGITSAKGLMQTIDATFAMARSGLKEMGITIKNDPFDPEASILAGTWYLNRMFERAVRDGRVKGGSDRSSVASWRYPLEYYYAGPGHGAKPENKIMVFSRGQRRIIDKRAYSEKIQTWAQILNTKERST
;
A
#
# COMPACT_ATOMS: atom_id res chain seq x y z
N MET A 1 18.01 20.19 -24.74
CA MET A 1 18.25 18.88 -24.08
C MET A 1 18.74 19.18 -22.67
N ILE A 2 17.82 19.28 -21.69
CA ILE A 2 18.17 19.57 -20.30
C ILE A 2 18.41 18.22 -19.64
N LEU A 3 19.67 17.92 -19.32
CA LEU A 3 20.04 16.80 -18.45
C LEU A 3 19.40 17.06 -17.07
N LEU A 4 18.35 16.31 -16.73
CA LEU A 4 17.96 16.18 -15.32
C LEU A 4 19.04 15.35 -14.62
N ALA A 5 19.97 16.04 -13.95
CA ALA A 5 20.86 15.39 -13.00
C ALA A 5 20.03 14.65 -11.97
N ALA A 6 20.32 13.37 -11.77
CA ALA A 6 19.65 12.55 -10.75
C ALA A 6 19.83 13.24 -9.39
N ALA A 7 18.75 13.75 -8.83
CA ALA A 7 18.79 14.39 -7.52
C ALA A 7 19.12 13.33 -6.45
N PRO A 8 19.95 13.65 -5.43
CA PRO A 8 20.28 12.72 -4.35
C PRO A 8 19.02 12.26 -3.60
N PRO A 9 19.04 11.09 -2.95
CA PRO A 9 17.87 10.58 -2.21
C PRO A 9 17.44 11.59 -1.13
N LEU A 10 16.11 11.74 -0.96
CA LEU A 10 15.54 12.60 0.08
C LEU A 10 15.74 11.93 1.45
N ASN A 11 16.41 12.61 2.37
CA ASN A 11 16.44 12.20 3.77
C ASN A 11 15.27 12.85 4.51
N LEU A 12 14.07 12.25 4.43
CA LEU A 12 12.86 12.77 5.04
C LEU A 12 12.84 12.62 6.57
N TYR A 13 13.88 11.99 7.17
CA TYR A 13 13.95 11.70 8.60
C TYR A 13 14.72 12.75 9.41
N ALA A 14 15.49 13.62 8.75
CA ALA A 14 16.35 14.58 9.43
C ALA A 14 15.66 15.93 9.75
N SER A 15 14.40 16.11 9.36
CA SER A 15 13.69 17.39 9.47
C SER A 15 12.43 17.26 10.31
N ALA A 16 12.20 18.26 11.20
CA ALA A 16 10.94 18.42 11.92
C ALA A 16 9.75 18.67 10.97
N ASP A 17 10.01 19.10 9.74
CA ASP A 17 9.06 19.22 8.64
C ASP A 17 9.54 18.37 7.44
N PRO A 18 9.04 17.12 7.30
CA PRO A 18 9.37 16.27 6.14
C PRO A 18 9.03 16.92 4.79
N TRP A 19 8.09 17.86 4.79
CA TRP A 19 7.63 18.58 3.61
C TRP A 19 8.62 19.64 3.16
N ALA A 20 9.44 20.18 4.07
CA ALA A 20 10.42 21.22 3.71
C ALA A 20 11.40 20.74 2.64
N GLN A 21 11.92 19.50 2.77
CA GLN A 21 12.82 18.93 1.76
C GLN A 21 12.12 18.63 0.44
N ILE A 22 10.86 18.22 0.51
CA ILE A 22 10.05 17.96 -0.69
C ILE A 22 9.71 19.28 -1.38
N ARG A 23 9.25 20.30 -0.62
CA ARG A 23 9.01 21.65 -1.17
C ARG A 23 10.28 22.23 -1.80
N GLU A 24 11.42 22.06 -1.15
CA GLU A 24 12.70 22.57 -1.67
C GLU A 24 13.10 21.88 -2.98
N ARG A 25 13.00 20.54 -3.04
CA ARG A 25 13.34 19.78 -4.24
C ARG A 25 12.41 20.05 -5.41
N TYR A 26 11.14 20.30 -5.13
CA TYR A 26 10.09 20.44 -6.14
C TYR A 26 9.47 21.83 -6.17
N LYS A 27 10.19 22.85 -5.69
CA LYS A 27 9.78 24.27 -5.70
C LYS A 27 9.26 24.76 -7.06
N GLN A 28 9.67 24.11 -8.14
CA GLN A 28 9.28 24.47 -9.49
C GLN A 28 8.31 23.47 -10.13
N THR A 29 7.73 22.57 -9.34
CA THR A 29 6.78 21.59 -9.86
C THR A 29 5.36 22.00 -9.46
N PRO A 30 4.60 22.69 -10.34
CA PRO A 30 3.26 23.21 -10.02
C PRO A 30 2.26 22.16 -9.52
N ALA A 31 2.49 20.89 -9.89
CA ALA A 31 1.66 19.75 -9.47
C ALA A 31 1.85 19.42 -7.98
N VAL A 32 3.06 19.54 -7.44
CA VAL A 32 3.36 19.28 -6.01
C VAL A 32 2.77 20.39 -5.15
N ASP A 33 3.00 21.66 -5.54
CA ASP A 33 2.44 22.80 -4.81
C ASP A 33 0.91 22.77 -4.80
N LYS A 34 0.31 22.39 -5.92
CA LYS A 34 -1.16 22.27 -6.04
C LYS A 34 -1.70 21.10 -5.21
N ALA A 35 -0.99 19.98 -5.11
CA ALA A 35 -1.37 18.85 -4.28
C ALA A 35 -1.22 19.17 -2.78
N ILE A 36 -0.14 19.87 -2.40
CA ILE A 36 0.12 20.31 -1.02
C ILE A 36 -0.83 21.44 -0.60
N ALA A 37 -1.08 22.42 -1.47
CA ALA A 37 -1.96 23.57 -1.18
C ALA A 37 -3.44 23.19 -1.09
N LYS A 38 -3.90 22.17 -1.79
CA LYS A 38 -5.27 21.68 -1.68
C LYS A 38 -5.58 20.99 -0.35
N ASN A 39 -4.58 20.63 0.41
CA ASN A 39 -4.59 20.10 1.79
C ASN A 39 -5.89 19.43 2.27
N THR A 40 -6.54 18.70 1.38
CA THR A 40 -7.74 17.89 1.64
C THR A 40 -7.40 16.45 1.99
N PHE A 41 -6.10 16.15 2.07
CA PHE A 41 -5.61 14.81 2.34
C PHE A 41 -5.25 14.66 3.82
N ASP A 42 -5.98 13.80 4.50
CA ASP A 42 -5.69 13.44 5.90
C ASP A 42 -4.38 12.64 6.06
N ASP A 43 -3.82 12.16 4.96
CA ASP A 43 -2.57 11.42 4.88
C ASP A 43 -1.57 12.14 3.96
N PRO A 44 -0.42 12.62 4.48
CA PRO A 44 0.63 13.24 3.68
C PRO A 44 1.10 12.40 2.50
N TRP A 45 1.14 11.07 2.67
CA TRP A 45 1.50 10.15 1.61
C TRP A 45 0.46 10.07 0.49
N GLN A 46 -0.80 10.35 0.79
CA GLN A 46 -1.85 10.38 -0.22
C GLN A 46 -1.63 11.51 -1.22
N ALA A 47 -1.20 12.68 -0.76
CA ALA A 47 -0.83 13.79 -1.61
C ALA A 47 0.40 13.45 -2.47
N LEU A 48 1.43 12.85 -1.87
CA LEU A 48 2.63 12.42 -2.59
C LEU A 48 2.33 11.30 -3.59
N ARG A 49 1.54 10.30 -3.20
CA ARG A 49 1.12 9.24 -4.11
C ARG A 49 0.38 9.78 -5.32
N SER A 50 -0.46 10.80 -5.16
CA SER A 50 -1.18 11.43 -6.29
C SER A 50 -0.25 12.08 -7.32
N VAL A 51 0.95 12.48 -6.90
CA VAL A 51 1.96 13.12 -7.77
C VAL A 51 2.96 12.10 -8.33
N PHE A 52 3.33 11.10 -7.53
CA PHE A 52 4.43 10.18 -7.87
C PHE A 52 3.97 8.78 -8.31
N LEU A 53 2.69 8.46 -8.24
CA LEU A 53 2.20 7.24 -8.86
C LEU A 53 2.55 7.24 -10.36
N PRO A 54 2.99 6.11 -10.92
CA PRO A 54 3.37 6.01 -12.33
C PRO A 54 2.19 6.15 -13.29
N PHE A 55 0.99 6.43 -12.77
CA PHE A 55 -0.26 6.58 -13.53
C PHE A 55 -1.17 7.63 -12.91
N SER A 56 -2.01 8.26 -13.72
CA SER A 56 -3.04 9.20 -13.30
C SER A 56 -4.36 8.49 -12.97
N LEU A 57 -5.26 9.20 -12.28
CA LEU A 57 -6.63 8.71 -12.04
C LEU A 57 -7.39 8.40 -13.33
N GLU A 58 -7.11 9.14 -14.40
CA GLU A 58 -7.71 8.89 -15.72
C GLU A 58 -7.19 7.61 -16.34
N GLU A 59 -5.88 7.35 -16.26
CA GLU A 59 -5.30 6.08 -16.72
C GLU A 59 -5.88 4.89 -15.95
N GLU A 60 -6.13 5.04 -14.64
CA GLU A 60 -6.78 4.02 -13.81
C GLU A 60 -8.21 3.75 -14.31
N ARG A 61 -9.02 4.78 -14.54
CA ARG A 61 -10.38 4.65 -15.06
C ARG A 61 -10.40 3.96 -16.45
N GLN A 62 -9.53 4.38 -17.33
CA GLN A 62 -9.42 3.80 -18.66
C GLN A 62 -8.96 2.35 -18.63
N ALA A 63 -8.09 1.99 -17.70
CA ALA A 63 -7.61 0.62 -17.52
C ALA A 63 -8.73 -0.35 -17.14
N VAL A 64 -9.74 0.12 -16.39
CA VAL A 64 -10.91 -0.70 -16.03
C VAL A 64 -11.79 -1.05 -17.25
N VAL A 65 -11.90 -0.14 -18.22
CA VAL A 65 -12.85 -0.27 -19.34
C VAL A 65 -12.19 -0.71 -20.66
N SER A 66 -10.88 -0.75 -20.74
CA SER A 66 -10.16 -1.00 -21.98
C SER A 66 -8.92 -1.86 -21.81
N ARG A 67 -8.84 -3.00 -22.55
CA ARG A 67 -7.67 -3.90 -22.54
C ARG A 67 -6.33 -3.22 -22.87
N PRO A 68 -6.21 -2.35 -23.90
CA PRO A 68 -4.95 -1.64 -24.17
C PRO A 68 -4.49 -0.78 -22.99
N HIS A 69 -5.43 -0.07 -22.35
CA HIS A 69 -5.13 0.75 -21.18
C HIS A 69 -4.78 -0.11 -19.96
N ALA A 70 -5.46 -1.24 -19.73
CA ALA A 70 -5.12 -2.19 -18.69
C ALA A 70 -3.68 -2.73 -18.85
N LYS A 71 -3.27 -3.06 -20.07
CA LYS A 71 -1.90 -3.51 -20.37
C LYS A 71 -0.86 -2.42 -20.07
N ARG A 72 -1.15 -1.16 -20.43
CA ARG A 72 -0.26 -0.03 -20.15
C ARG A 72 -0.16 0.24 -18.63
N PHE A 73 -1.27 0.20 -17.93
CA PHE A 73 -1.35 0.34 -16.48
C PHE A 73 -0.51 -0.75 -15.78
N SER A 74 -0.72 -2.03 -16.12
CA SER A 74 0.04 -3.15 -15.57
C SER A 74 1.55 -3.02 -15.81
N LYS A 75 1.98 -2.58 -16.99
CA LYS A 75 3.41 -2.34 -17.27
C LYS A 75 4.03 -1.28 -16.33
N LYS A 76 3.29 -0.22 -16.00
CA LYS A 76 3.77 0.80 -15.06
C LYS A 76 3.88 0.26 -13.64
N PHE A 77 2.92 -0.56 -13.22
CA PHE A 77 2.98 -1.29 -11.95
C PHE A 77 4.20 -2.21 -11.88
N ASP A 78 4.37 -3.04 -12.92
CA ASP A 78 5.50 -3.98 -13.01
C ASP A 78 6.83 -3.23 -12.95
N ALA A 79 6.96 -2.10 -13.63
CA ALA A 79 8.18 -1.29 -13.63
C ALA A 79 8.50 -0.76 -12.22
N ALA A 80 7.50 -0.26 -11.49
CA ALA A 80 7.66 0.26 -10.14
C ALA A 80 8.03 -0.85 -9.12
N LEU A 81 7.47 -2.05 -9.29
CA LEU A 81 7.64 -3.17 -8.38
C LEU A 81 8.69 -4.21 -8.84
N LYS A 82 9.32 -4.00 -10.01
CA LYS A 82 10.33 -4.91 -10.56
C LYS A 82 11.40 -5.36 -9.55
N PRO A 83 11.95 -4.49 -8.70
CA PRO A 83 12.95 -4.90 -7.71
C PRO A 83 12.41 -5.89 -6.67
N TYR A 84 11.10 -5.95 -6.47
CA TYR A 84 10.45 -6.72 -5.40
C TYR A 84 9.73 -7.97 -5.89
N GLY A 85 9.72 -8.24 -7.19
CA GLY A 85 8.93 -9.31 -7.81
C GLY A 85 9.14 -10.68 -7.16
N TYR A 86 10.40 -11.05 -6.90
CA TYR A 86 10.73 -12.31 -6.21
C TYR A 86 10.18 -12.36 -4.78
N ILE A 87 10.30 -11.25 -4.03
CA ILE A 87 9.83 -11.19 -2.64
C ILE A 87 8.29 -11.25 -2.60
N ILE A 88 7.62 -10.56 -3.52
CA ILE A 88 6.16 -10.58 -3.66
C ILE A 88 5.69 -12.00 -3.97
N GLN A 89 6.33 -12.70 -4.91
CA GLN A 89 5.97 -14.08 -5.22
C GLN A 89 6.19 -15.01 -4.02
N ARG A 90 7.35 -14.91 -3.35
CA ARG A 90 7.61 -15.67 -2.12
C ARG A 90 6.56 -15.43 -1.03
N ALA A 91 6.17 -14.17 -0.81
CA ALA A 91 5.13 -13.82 0.16
C ALA A 91 3.76 -14.37 -0.25
N SER A 92 3.44 -14.35 -1.55
CA SER A 92 2.25 -14.96 -2.12
C SER A 92 2.18 -16.45 -1.82
N ASP A 93 3.26 -17.18 -2.10
CA ASP A 93 3.34 -18.64 -1.90
C ASP A 93 3.23 -19.01 -0.41
N LEU A 94 3.86 -18.23 0.48
CA LEU A 94 3.85 -18.46 1.92
C LEU A 94 2.46 -18.28 2.57
N PHE A 95 1.66 -17.36 2.06
CA PHE A 95 0.42 -16.96 2.72
C PHE A 95 -0.83 -17.21 1.88
N ASP A 96 -0.69 -17.80 0.70
CA ASP A 96 -1.79 -18.01 -0.26
C ASP A 96 -2.57 -16.71 -0.52
N ILE A 97 -1.83 -15.64 -0.86
CA ILE A 97 -2.37 -14.32 -1.20
C ILE A 97 -2.00 -13.99 -2.64
N PRO A 98 -2.95 -13.65 -3.52
CA PRO A 98 -2.64 -13.31 -4.91
C PRO A 98 -1.54 -12.25 -5.01
N PRO A 99 -0.50 -12.43 -5.85
CA PRO A 99 0.58 -11.45 -6.03
C PRO A 99 0.04 -10.07 -6.40
N ALA A 100 -1.06 -10.04 -7.16
CA ALA A 100 -1.74 -8.82 -7.56
C ALA A 100 -2.31 -8.03 -6.35
N ILE A 101 -2.81 -8.71 -5.32
CA ILE A 101 -3.27 -8.07 -4.07
C ILE A 101 -2.08 -7.47 -3.33
N ILE A 102 -1.00 -8.23 -3.14
CA ILE A 102 0.22 -7.74 -2.46
C ILE A 102 0.79 -6.52 -3.19
N SER A 103 0.91 -6.62 -4.52
CA SER A 103 1.38 -5.53 -5.39
C SER A 103 0.52 -4.27 -5.26
N ALA A 104 -0.81 -4.44 -5.28
CA ALA A 104 -1.74 -3.33 -5.15
C ALA A 104 -1.65 -2.66 -3.76
N VAL A 105 -1.46 -3.44 -2.68
CA VAL A 105 -1.24 -2.90 -1.33
C VAL A 105 0.06 -2.11 -1.29
N ILE A 106 1.19 -2.64 -1.76
CA ILE A 106 2.48 -1.92 -1.78
C ILE A 106 2.34 -0.58 -2.53
N MET A 107 1.70 -0.59 -3.70
CA MET A 107 1.49 0.64 -4.47
C MET A 107 0.59 1.64 -3.74
N ALA A 108 -0.46 1.19 -3.06
CA ALA A 108 -1.36 2.06 -2.32
C ALA A 108 -0.69 2.64 -1.05
N GLU A 109 0.18 1.88 -0.40
CA GLU A 109 0.83 2.28 0.85
C GLU A 109 2.06 3.18 0.65
N SER A 110 2.90 2.86 -0.33
CA SER A 110 4.20 3.51 -0.48
C SER A 110 4.55 3.94 -1.91
N ALA A 111 3.70 3.62 -2.90
CA ALA A 111 4.04 3.74 -4.32
C ALA A 111 5.35 3.01 -4.71
N GLY A 112 5.67 1.92 -3.99
CA GLY A 112 6.90 1.16 -4.19
C GLY A 112 8.15 1.79 -3.57
N ASN A 113 8.02 2.84 -2.74
CA ASN A 113 9.15 3.45 -2.05
C ASN A 113 9.46 2.69 -0.74
N PRO A 114 10.61 2.01 -0.62
CA PRO A 114 10.96 1.26 0.59
C PRO A 114 11.23 2.18 1.80
N ASN A 115 11.60 3.43 1.56
CA ASN A 115 11.88 4.42 2.60
C ASN A 115 10.65 5.24 3.00
N ALA A 116 9.44 4.80 2.62
CA ALA A 116 8.22 5.48 2.99
C ALA A 116 7.99 5.45 4.51
N ALA A 117 7.67 6.60 5.11
CA ALA A 117 7.29 6.72 6.51
C ALA A 117 6.15 7.72 6.66
N ALA A 118 5.09 7.33 7.35
CA ALA A 118 3.98 8.22 7.63
C ALA A 118 4.35 9.18 8.78
N GLY A 119 4.31 10.50 8.51
CA GLY A 119 4.69 11.50 9.51
C GLY A 119 3.82 11.53 10.77
N ILE A 120 2.59 11.04 10.68
CA ILE A 120 1.57 11.09 11.74
C ILE A 120 1.31 9.74 12.43
N THR A 121 1.89 8.65 11.94
CA THR A 121 1.86 7.34 12.57
C THR A 121 3.28 6.77 12.60
N SER A 122 3.47 5.59 13.20
CA SER A 122 4.74 4.87 13.11
C SER A 122 4.83 3.96 11.89
N ALA A 123 3.92 4.09 10.92
CA ALA A 123 3.88 3.27 9.71
C ALA A 123 5.12 3.52 8.83
N LYS A 124 5.76 2.44 8.37
CA LYS A 124 7.06 2.47 7.66
C LYS A 124 7.12 1.40 6.58
N GLY A 125 7.99 1.65 5.58
CA GLY A 125 8.38 0.71 4.55
C GLY A 125 7.33 0.51 3.46
N LEU A 126 7.55 -0.51 2.63
CA LEU A 126 6.73 -0.77 1.45
C LEU A 126 5.25 -1.02 1.76
N MET A 127 4.94 -1.69 2.87
CA MET A 127 3.58 -2.04 3.27
C MET A 127 3.07 -1.24 4.47
N GLN A 128 3.76 -0.18 4.87
CA GLN A 128 3.35 0.79 5.90
C GLN A 128 2.82 0.15 7.20
N THR A 129 3.52 -0.88 7.68
CA THR A 129 3.20 -1.47 8.98
C THR A 129 3.64 -0.55 10.11
N ILE A 130 2.78 -0.36 11.13
CA ILE A 130 3.16 0.36 12.36
C ILE A 130 4.10 -0.49 13.22
N ASP A 131 4.88 0.14 14.10
CA ASP A 131 5.92 -0.52 14.89
C ASP A 131 5.41 -1.75 15.66
N ALA A 132 4.23 -1.64 16.29
CA ALA A 132 3.62 -2.76 17.01
C ALA A 132 3.24 -3.93 16.08
N THR A 133 2.68 -3.63 14.90
CA THR A 133 2.32 -4.63 13.89
C THR A 133 3.57 -5.30 13.33
N PHE A 134 4.62 -4.52 13.05
CA PHE A 134 5.89 -5.05 12.54
C PHE A 134 6.55 -5.99 13.56
N ALA A 135 6.60 -5.62 14.83
CA ALA A 135 7.14 -6.46 15.91
C ALA A 135 6.34 -7.77 16.06
N MET A 136 5.01 -7.69 16.03
CA MET A 136 4.12 -8.86 16.08
C MET A 136 4.35 -9.78 14.87
N ALA A 137 4.45 -9.21 13.66
CA ALA A 137 4.70 -9.97 12.44
C ALA A 137 6.07 -10.68 12.48
N ARG A 138 7.12 -10.01 12.99
CA ARG A 138 8.44 -10.64 13.18
C ARG A 138 8.38 -11.86 14.10
N SER A 139 7.66 -11.75 15.21
CA SER A 139 7.48 -12.88 16.13
C SER A 139 6.72 -14.02 15.46
N GLY A 140 5.60 -13.74 14.80
CA GLY A 140 4.82 -14.76 14.12
C GLY A 140 5.55 -15.43 12.95
N LEU A 141 6.35 -14.67 12.18
CA LEU A 141 7.22 -15.21 11.14
C LEU A 141 8.30 -16.13 11.73
N LYS A 142 8.91 -15.73 12.85
CA LYS A 142 9.91 -16.56 13.56
C LYS A 142 9.33 -17.88 14.02
N GLU A 143 8.09 -17.91 14.52
CA GLU A 143 7.37 -19.14 14.89
C GLU A 143 7.17 -20.06 13.66
N MET A 144 7.07 -19.49 12.46
CA MET A 144 7.02 -20.23 11.18
C MET A 144 8.41 -20.62 10.65
N GLY A 145 9.50 -20.36 11.40
CA GLY A 145 10.88 -20.62 10.97
C GLY A 145 11.44 -19.56 10.01
N ILE A 146 10.76 -18.42 9.84
CA ILE A 146 11.18 -17.34 8.94
C ILE A 146 11.75 -16.19 9.75
N THR A 147 13.03 -15.88 9.56
CA THR A 147 13.68 -14.74 10.21
C THR A 147 13.80 -13.59 9.24
N ILE A 148 13.28 -12.42 9.61
CA ILE A 148 13.43 -11.18 8.88
C ILE A 148 14.23 -10.16 9.67
N LYS A 149 14.85 -9.19 8.99
CA LYS A 149 15.56 -8.08 9.64
C LYS A 149 14.64 -7.28 10.56
N ASN A 150 15.22 -6.71 11.62
CA ASN A 150 14.51 -5.75 12.48
C ASN A 150 14.57 -4.33 11.89
N ASP A 151 14.22 -4.22 10.63
CA ASP A 151 14.22 -2.97 9.88
C ASP A 151 12.99 -2.94 8.96
N PRO A 152 11.98 -2.12 9.26
CA PRO A 152 10.78 -2.01 8.43
C PRO A 152 11.04 -1.35 7.06
N PHE A 153 12.22 -0.75 6.84
CA PHE A 153 12.63 -0.19 5.56
C PHE A 153 13.33 -1.22 4.65
N ASP A 154 13.78 -2.36 5.22
CA ASP A 154 14.26 -3.47 4.41
C ASP A 154 13.10 -4.02 3.58
N PRO A 155 13.23 -4.11 2.25
CA PRO A 155 12.12 -4.53 1.39
C PRO A 155 11.55 -5.91 1.71
N GLU A 156 12.43 -6.88 2.02
CA GLU A 156 11.99 -8.24 2.35
C GLU A 156 11.25 -8.25 3.69
N ALA A 157 11.81 -7.58 4.70
CA ALA A 157 11.19 -7.49 6.02
C ALA A 157 9.83 -6.79 5.94
N SER A 158 9.73 -5.69 5.19
CA SER A 158 8.48 -4.94 5.02
C SER A 158 7.41 -5.77 4.32
N ILE A 159 7.74 -6.42 3.19
CA ILE A 159 6.78 -7.21 2.41
C ILE A 159 6.32 -8.43 3.20
N LEU A 160 7.24 -9.20 3.80
CA LEU A 160 6.87 -10.39 4.57
C LEU A 160 6.05 -10.04 5.81
N ALA A 161 6.42 -8.99 6.56
CA ALA A 161 5.66 -8.55 7.73
C ALA A 161 4.26 -8.05 7.37
N GLY A 162 4.15 -7.22 6.33
CA GLY A 162 2.87 -6.69 5.88
C GLY A 162 1.95 -7.78 5.31
N THR A 163 2.51 -8.74 4.55
CA THR A 163 1.76 -9.86 3.99
C THR A 163 1.32 -10.82 5.08
N TRP A 164 2.17 -11.12 6.08
CA TRP A 164 1.79 -11.88 7.27
C TRP A 164 0.61 -11.21 7.99
N TYR A 165 0.66 -9.89 8.19
CA TYR A 165 -0.43 -9.17 8.84
C TYR A 165 -1.71 -9.19 7.99
N LEU A 166 -1.62 -9.05 6.67
CA LEU A 166 -2.77 -9.16 5.77
C LEU A 166 -3.41 -10.55 5.85
N ASN A 167 -2.61 -11.62 5.94
CA ASN A 167 -3.09 -12.98 6.19
C ASN A 167 -3.87 -13.06 7.52
N ARG A 168 -3.33 -12.51 8.60
CA ARG A 168 -4.02 -12.45 9.91
C ARG A 168 -5.35 -11.70 9.82
N MET A 169 -5.44 -10.68 8.98
CA MET A 169 -6.68 -9.94 8.75
C MET A 169 -7.71 -10.76 7.95
N PHE A 170 -7.25 -11.61 7.04
CA PHE A 170 -8.12 -12.57 6.36
C PHE A 170 -8.72 -13.58 7.35
N GLU A 171 -7.88 -14.21 8.15
CA GLU A 171 -8.31 -15.13 9.20
C GLU A 171 -9.27 -14.46 10.21
N ARG A 172 -9.01 -13.23 10.56
CA ARG A 172 -9.89 -12.44 11.42
C ARG A 172 -11.24 -12.17 10.77
N ALA A 173 -11.27 -11.79 9.50
CA ALA A 173 -12.51 -11.55 8.76
C ALA A 173 -13.36 -12.82 8.63
N VAL A 174 -12.73 -14.00 8.51
CA VAL A 174 -13.41 -15.29 8.57
C VAL A 174 -14.02 -15.54 9.95
N ARG A 175 -13.25 -15.36 11.02
CA ARG A 175 -13.76 -15.54 12.41
C ARG A 175 -14.92 -14.60 12.73
N ASP A 176 -14.88 -13.37 12.22
CA ASP A 176 -15.93 -12.38 12.42
C ASP A 176 -17.15 -12.59 11.47
N GLY A 177 -17.16 -13.65 10.67
CA GLY A 177 -18.25 -13.98 9.72
C GLY A 177 -18.36 -13.01 8.53
N ARG A 178 -17.34 -12.17 8.31
CA ARG A 178 -17.30 -11.20 7.18
C ARG A 178 -16.84 -11.86 5.88
N VAL A 179 -16.05 -12.89 5.97
CA VAL A 179 -15.65 -13.76 4.86
C VAL A 179 -16.13 -15.16 5.19
N LYS A 180 -16.81 -15.82 4.24
CA LYS A 180 -17.29 -17.19 4.43
C LYS A 180 -16.09 -18.14 4.59
N GLY A 181 -16.14 -19.04 5.55
CA GLY A 181 -15.13 -20.09 5.69
C GLY A 181 -15.04 -20.93 4.40
N GLY A 182 -13.83 -21.23 3.96
CA GLY A 182 -13.57 -21.92 2.69
C GLY A 182 -13.72 -21.04 1.44
N SER A 183 -13.82 -19.71 1.60
CA SER A 183 -13.79 -18.79 0.45
C SER A 183 -12.50 -18.93 -0.33
N ASP A 184 -12.62 -18.89 -1.66
CA ASP A 184 -11.49 -18.94 -2.56
C ASP A 184 -10.59 -17.70 -2.35
N ARG A 185 -9.36 -17.93 -1.87
CA ARG A 185 -8.37 -16.89 -1.61
C ARG A 185 -7.79 -16.33 -2.90
N SER A 186 -7.84 -17.08 -4.02
CA SER A 186 -7.42 -16.61 -5.33
C SER A 186 -8.36 -15.55 -5.90
N SER A 187 -9.61 -15.53 -5.43
CA SER A 187 -10.60 -14.52 -5.82
C SER A 187 -10.34 -13.19 -5.17
N VAL A 188 -10.10 -12.14 -5.97
CA VAL A 188 -9.93 -10.76 -5.49
C VAL A 188 -11.10 -10.29 -4.64
N ALA A 189 -12.33 -10.77 -4.93
CA ALA A 189 -13.53 -10.40 -4.19
C ALA A 189 -13.49 -10.82 -2.71
N SER A 190 -12.82 -11.93 -2.38
CA SER A 190 -12.67 -12.42 -1.00
C SER A 190 -11.85 -11.49 -0.10
N TRP A 191 -11.08 -10.55 -0.68
CA TRP A 191 -10.14 -9.69 0.04
C TRP A 191 -10.72 -8.37 0.53
N ARG A 192 -11.99 -8.04 0.23
CA ARG A 192 -12.60 -6.79 0.66
C ARG A 192 -12.40 -6.52 2.16
N TYR A 193 -12.96 -7.39 3.00
CA TYR A 193 -12.91 -7.19 4.46
C TYR A 193 -11.51 -7.35 5.05
N PRO A 194 -10.68 -8.31 4.62
CA PRO A 194 -9.28 -8.35 5.02
C PRO A 194 -8.53 -7.03 4.77
N LEU A 195 -8.75 -6.39 3.62
CA LEU A 195 -8.16 -5.09 3.28
C LEU A 195 -8.72 -3.95 4.14
N GLU A 196 -10.03 -3.95 4.42
CA GLU A 196 -10.64 -3.00 5.34
C GLU A 196 -10.05 -3.13 6.77
N TYR A 197 -9.78 -4.37 7.22
CA TYR A 197 -9.14 -4.64 8.51
C TYR A 197 -7.66 -4.25 8.51
N TYR A 198 -6.96 -4.50 7.42
CA TYR A 198 -5.57 -4.10 7.26
C TYR A 198 -5.41 -2.59 7.42
N TYR A 199 -6.24 -1.83 6.72
CA TYR A 199 -6.18 -0.38 6.67
C TYR A 199 -6.64 0.30 7.98
N ALA A 200 -7.75 -0.16 8.55
CA ALA A 200 -8.38 0.47 9.71
C ALA A 200 -7.98 -0.17 11.05
N GLY A 201 -7.28 -1.30 11.01
CA GLY A 201 -7.07 -2.18 12.15
C GLY A 201 -8.30 -3.05 12.45
N PRO A 202 -8.12 -4.19 13.18
CA PRO A 202 -9.19 -5.19 13.35
C PRO A 202 -10.42 -4.65 14.08
N GLY A 203 -10.25 -3.73 15.03
CA GLY A 203 -11.37 -3.14 15.78
C GLY A 203 -12.23 -2.20 14.93
N HIS A 204 -11.61 -1.33 14.17
CA HIS A 204 -12.32 -0.39 13.28
C HIS A 204 -12.78 -1.07 11.97
N GLY A 205 -11.98 -2.01 11.45
CA GLY A 205 -12.33 -2.79 10.27
C GLY A 205 -13.63 -3.57 10.43
N ALA A 206 -13.90 -4.09 11.64
CA ALA A 206 -15.11 -4.84 11.97
C ALA A 206 -16.39 -3.99 12.03
N LYS A 207 -16.28 -2.67 12.20
CA LYS A 207 -17.45 -1.78 12.26
C LYS A 207 -18.21 -1.76 10.93
N PRO A 208 -19.55 -1.61 10.95
CA PRO A 208 -20.35 -1.56 9.72
C PRO A 208 -20.12 -0.31 8.88
N GLU A 209 -19.76 0.82 9.51
CA GLU A 209 -19.55 2.09 8.85
C GLU A 209 -18.33 2.04 7.92
N ASN A 210 -18.46 2.59 6.72
CA ASN A 210 -17.36 2.70 5.77
C ASN A 210 -16.35 3.79 6.17
N LYS A 211 -16.88 4.93 6.66
CA LYS A 211 -16.10 6.06 7.14
C LYS A 211 -15.99 6.03 8.65
N ILE A 212 -14.79 6.03 9.16
CA ILE A 212 -14.51 5.87 10.59
C ILE A 212 -13.60 6.99 11.05
N MET A 213 -13.96 7.59 12.18
CA MET A 213 -13.09 8.54 12.86
C MET A 213 -12.02 7.77 13.65
N VAL A 214 -10.78 8.05 13.38
CA VAL A 214 -9.62 7.53 14.11
C VAL A 214 -8.85 8.67 14.75
N PHE A 215 -8.13 8.36 15.84
CA PHE A 215 -7.26 9.30 16.52
C PHE A 215 -5.81 8.84 16.35
N SER A 216 -4.97 9.74 15.88
CA SER A 216 -3.54 9.49 15.76
C SER A 216 -2.77 10.73 16.20
N ARG A 217 -1.87 10.58 17.15
CA ARG A 217 -1.02 11.67 17.68
C ARG A 217 -1.84 12.94 18.03
N GLY A 218 -3.00 12.76 18.67
CA GLY A 218 -3.87 13.88 19.09
C GLY A 218 -4.72 14.50 17.97
N GLN A 219 -4.64 14.00 16.75
CA GLN A 219 -5.44 14.48 15.62
C GLN A 219 -6.59 13.53 15.32
N ARG A 220 -7.75 14.10 15.02
CA ARG A 220 -8.93 13.39 14.51
C ARG A 220 -8.80 13.24 13.00
N ARG A 221 -9.09 12.04 12.49
CA ARG A 221 -9.08 11.75 11.04
C ARG A 221 -10.27 10.88 10.69
N ILE A 222 -10.85 11.15 9.53
CA ILE A 222 -11.85 10.27 8.94
C ILE A 222 -11.13 9.42 7.90
N ILE A 223 -11.16 8.11 8.06
CA ILE A 223 -10.66 7.14 7.08
C ILE A 223 -11.84 6.47 6.39
N ASP A 224 -11.73 6.25 5.09
CA ASP A 224 -12.71 5.50 4.29
C ASP A 224 -12.11 4.13 3.93
N LYS A 225 -12.40 3.14 4.79
CA LYS A 225 -11.89 1.78 4.61
C LYS A 225 -12.46 1.09 3.38
N ARG A 226 -13.70 1.46 3.00
CA ARG A 226 -14.33 0.89 1.81
C ARG A 226 -13.67 1.38 0.53
N ALA A 227 -13.42 2.69 0.42
CA ALA A 227 -12.71 3.25 -0.72
C ALA A 227 -11.30 2.66 -0.86
N TYR A 228 -10.61 2.39 0.28
CA TYR A 228 -9.32 1.71 0.27
C TYR A 228 -9.42 0.29 -0.32
N SER A 229 -10.34 -0.54 0.19
CA SER A 229 -10.47 -1.92 -0.28
C SER A 229 -10.90 -2.00 -1.74
N GLU A 230 -11.82 -1.16 -2.20
CA GLU A 230 -12.25 -1.08 -3.59
C GLU A 230 -11.11 -0.71 -4.54
N LYS A 231 -10.29 0.26 -4.16
CA LYS A 231 -9.10 0.65 -4.91
C LYS A 231 -8.14 -0.53 -5.11
N ILE A 232 -7.80 -1.24 -4.02
CA ILE A 232 -6.91 -2.39 -4.08
C ILE A 232 -7.50 -3.49 -4.96
N GLN A 233 -8.78 -3.81 -4.80
CA GLN A 233 -9.45 -4.83 -5.59
C GLN A 233 -9.48 -4.46 -7.08
N THR A 234 -9.78 -3.21 -7.41
CA THR A 234 -9.76 -2.71 -8.80
C THR A 234 -8.38 -2.88 -9.42
N TRP A 235 -7.33 -2.47 -8.72
CA TRP A 235 -5.95 -2.60 -9.22
C TRP A 235 -5.54 -4.06 -9.38
N ALA A 236 -5.85 -4.92 -8.41
CA ALA A 236 -5.57 -6.35 -8.49
C ALA A 236 -6.31 -7.03 -9.66
N GLN A 237 -7.56 -6.64 -9.94
CA GLN A 237 -8.31 -7.14 -11.10
C GLN A 237 -7.64 -6.75 -12.42
N ILE A 238 -7.19 -5.50 -12.55
CA ILE A 238 -6.46 -5.04 -13.74
C ILE A 238 -5.17 -5.85 -13.94
N LEU A 239 -4.42 -6.10 -12.86
CA LEU A 239 -3.18 -6.88 -12.92
C LEU A 239 -3.44 -8.33 -13.32
N ASN A 240 -4.49 -8.97 -12.80
CA ASN A 240 -4.85 -10.35 -13.13
C ASN A 240 -5.33 -10.55 -14.58
N THR A 241 -5.85 -9.51 -15.23
CA THR A 241 -6.27 -9.62 -16.66
C THR A 241 -5.10 -9.86 -17.59
N LYS A 242 -3.88 -9.53 -17.17
CA LYS A 242 -2.64 -9.74 -17.93
C LYS A 242 -2.26 -11.23 -17.97
N GLU A 243 -2.37 -11.96 -16.86
CA GLU A 243 -1.93 -13.35 -16.75
C GLU A 243 -2.76 -14.32 -17.60
N ARG A 244 -4.01 -13.97 -17.90
CA ARG A 244 -4.92 -14.78 -18.73
C ARG A 244 -4.75 -14.57 -20.24
N SER A 245 -3.82 -13.71 -20.64
CA SER A 245 -3.64 -13.29 -22.06
C SER A 245 -2.26 -13.64 -22.62
N THR A 246 -1.44 -14.36 -21.85
CA THR A 246 -0.16 -14.99 -22.23
C THR A 246 -0.31 -16.50 -22.28
#